data_677b07fd709ceed82f61b7a24a41edcc
#
_entry.id   677b07fd709ceed82f61b7a24a41edcc
#
_cell.length_a   1.000
_cell.length_b   1.000
_cell.length_c   1.000
_cell.angle_alpha   90.00
_cell.angle_beta   90.00
_cell.angle_gamma   90.00
#
_symmetry.space_group_name_H-M   'P 1'
#
loop_
_entity.id
_entity.type
_entity.pdbx_description
1 polymer ?
#
loop_
_entity_poly.entity_id
_entity_poly.type
_entity_poly.pdbx_seq_one_letter_code
_entity_poly.pdbx_strand_id
1 'polypeptide(L)'
;MKIRQATVHDVPAIQRLYQELDRYHADVLPGLFRALTEDARPDSLVRDGIEDTDADYLVAEDDGRIIGFLDIRKATYPRYPMFRRHDLAMIGNAVVEKSQRGGGIGTQLFNAAIAWTRERGLDHIQTTVWSANTRTKEFYCRQGFKPLTERLELDLRERKAEPV
;
A
#
# COMPACT_ATOMS: atom_id res chain seq x y z
N MET A 1 -2.71 16.42 15.02
CA MET A 1 -2.75 15.24 14.12
C MET A 1 -3.17 14.00 14.90
N LYS A 2 -4.04 13.15 14.35
CA LYS A 2 -4.46 11.85 14.90
C LYS A 2 -4.49 10.78 13.81
N ILE A 3 -4.29 9.51 14.20
CA ILE A 3 -4.51 8.35 13.33
C ILE A 3 -5.82 7.70 13.74
N ARG A 4 -6.67 7.37 12.78
CA ARG A 4 -7.94 6.70 12.99
C ARG A 4 -8.32 5.82 11.80
N GLN A 5 -9.31 4.97 11.99
CA GLN A 5 -9.99 4.30 10.88
C GLN A 5 -10.73 5.32 10.02
N ALA A 6 -10.73 5.07 8.71
CA ALA A 6 -11.48 5.89 7.77
C ALA A 6 -12.99 5.61 7.88
N THR A 7 -13.75 6.59 7.46
CA THR A 7 -15.20 6.49 7.25
C THR A 7 -15.51 6.74 5.77
N VAL A 8 -16.71 6.45 5.35
CA VAL A 8 -17.16 6.73 3.97
C VAL A 8 -17.06 8.22 3.59
N HIS A 9 -17.05 9.13 4.58
CA HIS A 9 -16.85 10.56 4.36
C HIS A 9 -15.41 10.92 3.96
N ASP A 10 -14.44 10.02 4.21
CA ASP A 10 -13.04 10.24 3.87
C ASP A 10 -12.71 9.81 2.43
N VAL A 11 -13.64 9.14 1.72
CA VAL A 11 -13.44 8.64 0.36
C VAL A 11 -12.86 9.69 -0.59
N PRO A 12 -13.39 10.93 -0.68
CA PRO A 12 -12.82 11.94 -1.58
C PRO A 12 -11.38 12.32 -1.25
N ALA A 13 -11.03 12.37 0.03
CA ALA A 13 -9.67 12.70 0.47
C ALA A 13 -8.69 11.56 0.18
N ILE A 14 -9.10 10.30 0.35
CA ILE A 14 -8.31 9.12 0.00
C ILE A 14 -8.09 9.06 -1.51
N GLN A 15 -9.12 9.34 -2.32
CA GLN A 15 -9.01 9.41 -3.78
C GLN A 15 -7.97 10.46 -4.24
N ARG A 16 -8.00 11.64 -3.65
CA ARG A 16 -6.99 12.67 -3.92
C ARG A 16 -5.57 12.18 -3.64
N LEU A 17 -5.36 11.44 -2.56
CA LEU A 17 -4.06 10.87 -2.22
C LEU A 17 -3.66 9.72 -3.17
N TYR A 18 -4.62 8.92 -3.63
CA TYR A 18 -4.37 7.92 -4.67
C TYR A 18 -3.90 8.56 -5.99
N GLN A 19 -4.48 9.69 -6.40
CA GLN A 19 -4.00 10.40 -7.59
C GLN A 19 -2.53 10.81 -7.46
N GLU A 20 -2.11 11.27 -6.26
CA GLU A 20 -0.70 11.60 -6.02
C GLU A 20 0.21 10.37 -6.12
N LEU A 21 -0.24 9.22 -5.59
CA LEU A 21 0.47 7.95 -5.68
C LEU A 21 0.58 7.46 -7.14
N ASP A 22 -0.52 7.52 -7.88
CA ASP A 22 -0.57 7.02 -9.26
C ASP A 22 0.29 7.87 -10.20
N ARG A 23 0.33 9.20 -10.00
CA ARG A 23 1.29 10.09 -10.70
C ARG A 23 2.74 9.70 -10.38
N TYR A 24 3.05 9.47 -9.11
CA TYR A 24 4.39 9.04 -8.71
C TYR A 24 4.78 7.71 -9.37
N HIS A 25 3.87 6.74 -9.44
CA HIS A 25 4.14 5.47 -10.12
C HIS A 25 4.36 5.65 -11.63
N ALA A 26 3.59 6.52 -12.28
CA ALA A 26 3.79 6.84 -13.69
C ALA A 26 5.14 7.50 -13.97
N ASP A 27 5.63 8.33 -13.03
CA ASP A 27 6.94 8.98 -13.15
C ASP A 27 8.11 8.00 -13.00
N VAL A 28 8.00 7.04 -12.04
CA VAL A 28 9.11 6.12 -11.74
C VAL A 28 9.08 4.82 -12.55
N LEU A 29 7.94 4.45 -13.11
CA LEU A 29 7.72 3.24 -13.89
C LEU A 29 6.87 3.51 -15.14
N PRO A 30 7.30 4.40 -16.06
CA PRO A 30 6.49 4.82 -17.21
C PRO A 30 6.22 3.69 -18.21
N GLY A 31 7.00 2.60 -18.20
CA GLY A 31 6.75 1.40 -18.99
C GLY A 31 5.59 0.55 -18.50
N LEU A 32 5.16 0.73 -17.24
CA LEU A 32 4.10 -0.03 -16.61
C LEU A 32 2.87 0.82 -16.28
N PHE A 33 3.08 2.05 -15.82
CA PHE A 33 2.03 2.99 -15.46
C PHE A 33 1.98 4.15 -16.44
N ARG A 34 0.78 4.63 -16.72
CA ARG A 34 0.57 5.87 -17.47
C ARG A 34 0.00 6.95 -16.56
N ALA A 35 0.37 8.19 -16.81
CA ALA A 35 -0.28 9.31 -16.15
C ALA A 35 -1.75 9.38 -16.60
N LEU A 36 -2.65 9.53 -15.62
CA LEU A 36 -4.08 9.71 -15.86
C LEU A 36 -4.48 11.13 -15.46
N THR A 37 -5.43 11.68 -16.21
CA THR A 37 -6.01 13.01 -15.95
C THR A 37 -7.27 12.91 -15.09
N GLU A 38 -7.86 11.73 -14.99
CA GLU A 38 -9.09 11.43 -14.25
C GLU A 38 -8.83 10.46 -13.10
N ASP A 39 -9.81 10.28 -12.24
CA ASP A 39 -9.73 9.32 -11.14
C ASP A 39 -9.59 7.88 -11.69
N ALA A 40 -8.41 7.32 -11.50
CA ALA A 40 -8.08 5.99 -11.99
C ALA A 40 -8.78 4.88 -11.18
N ARG A 41 -9.22 5.23 -9.98
CA ARG A 41 -9.79 4.27 -9.03
C ARG A 41 -11.22 4.66 -8.72
N PRO A 42 -12.19 3.74 -8.88
CA PRO A 42 -13.59 4.04 -8.56
C PRO A 42 -13.76 4.24 -7.04
N ASP A 43 -14.69 5.10 -6.64
CA ASP A 43 -15.04 5.34 -5.23
C ASP A 43 -15.44 4.05 -4.52
N SER A 44 -16.06 3.10 -5.24
CA SER A 44 -16.43 1.80 -4.71
C SER A 44 -15.22 1.04 -4.15
N LEU A 45 -14.05 1.13 -4.79
CA LEU A 45 -12.84 0.45 -4.30
C LEU A 45 -12.49 0.86 -2.86
N VAL A 46 -12.55 2.16 -2.56
CA VAL A 46 -12.24 2.68 -1.23
C VAL A 46 -13.38 2.39 -0.26
N ARG A 47 -14.63 2.59 -0.72
CA ARG A 47 -15.84 2.33 0.07
C ARG A 47 -15.93 0.87 0.49
N ASP A 48 -15.79 -0.05 -0.46
CA ASP A 48 -15.83 -1.50 -0.21
C ASP A 48 -14.74 -1.91 0.80
N GLY A 49 -13.53 -1.33 0.70
CA GLY A 49 -12.45 -1.61 1.65
C GLY A 49 -12.67 -0.98 3.04
N ILE A 50 -13.45 0.11 3.16
CA ILE A 50 -13.85 0.67 4.46
C ILE A 50 -14.96 -0.17 5.11
N GLU A 51 -15.86 -0.73 4.31
CA GLU A 51 -17.01 -1.52 4.78
C GLU A 51 -16.68 -3.02 4.97
N ASP A 52 -15.51 -3.47 4.50
CA ASP A 52 -15.05 -4.85 4.65
C ASP A 52 -14.59 -5.12 6.09
N THR A 53 -15.07 -6.21 6.69
CA THR A 53 -14.70 -6.61 8.06
C THR A 53 -13.26 -7.09 8.19
N ASP A 54 -12.66 -7.56 7.10
CA ASP A 54 -11.29 -8.06 7.03
C ASP A 54 -10.31 -7.02 6.43
N ALA A 55 -10.77 -5.79 6.17
CA ALA A 55 -9.94 -4.70 5.68
C ALA A 55 -10.20 -3.40 6.45
N ASP A 56 -9.29 -2.44 6.30
CA ASP A 56 -9.41 -1.09 6.84
C ASP A 56 -8.56 -0.09 6.03
N TYR A 57 -9.00 1.16 6.04
CA TYR A 57 -8.19 2.31 5.71
C TYR A 57 -7.86 3.06 7.00
N LEU A 58 -6.58 3.16 7.34
CA LEU A 58 -6.08 3.97 8.45
C LEU A 58 -5.70 5.33 7.89
N VAL A 59 -6.25 6.41 8.43
CA VAL A 59 -6.02 7.77 7.94
C VAL A 59 -5.29 8.63 8.97
N ALA A 60 -4.40 9.48 8.48
CA ALA A 60 -3.77 10.55 9.26
C ALA A 60 -4.57 11.85 9.04
N GLU A 61 -5.20 12.34 10.09
CA GLU A 61 -5.98 13.56 10.07
C GLU A 61 -5.29 14.66 10.86
N ASP A 62 -5.15 15.83 10.25
CA ASP A 62 -4.62 17.03 10.86
C ASP A 62 -5.56 18.21 10.58
N ASP A 63 -6.03 18.87 11.63
CA ASP A 63 -7.00 19.98 11.56
C ASP A 63 -8.20 19.69 10.65
N GLY A 64 -8.76 18.45 10.74
CA GLY A 64 -9.92 18.03 9.95
C GLY A 64 -9.59 17.64 8.51
N ARG A 65 -8.33 17.66 8.09
CA ARG A 65 -7.88 17.28 6.74
C ARG A 65 -7.14 15.96 6.77
N ILE A 66 -7.47 15.06 5.85
CA ILE A 66 -6.72 13.82 5.66
C ILE A 66 -5.46 14.12 4.85
N ILE A 67 -4.30 13.84 5.44
CA ILE A 67 -2.96 14.11 4.89
C ILE A 67 -2.16 12.84 4.59
N GLY A 68 -2.71 11.68 4.90
CA GLY A 68 -2.13 10.38 4.56
C GLY A 68 -3.09 9.26 4.86
N PHE A 69 -2.85 8.11 4.25
CA PHE A 69 -3.56 6.88 4.56
C PHE A 69 -2.66 5.65 4.39
N LEU A 70 -3.11 4.54 4.96
CA LEU A 70 -2.58 3.21 4.75
C LEU A 70 -3.77 2.26 4.66
N ASP A 71 -3.89 1.50 3.55
CA ASP A 71 -4.85 0.42 3.48
C ASP A 71 -4.23 -0.90 3.93
N ILE A 72 -5.00 -1.67 4.69
CA ILE A 72 -4.58 -2.95 5.25
C ILE A 72 -5.74 -3.93 5.20
N ARG A 73 -5.42 -5.19 4.95
CA ARG A 73 -6.41 -6.26 4.95
C ARG A 73 -5.83 -7.57 5.46
N LYS A 74 -6.70 -8.44 5.96
CA LYS A 74 -6.34 -9.83 6.18
C LYS A 74 -6.15 -10.52 4.83
N ALA A 75 -5.10 -11.33 4.73
CA ALA A 75 -4.80 -12.17 3.59
C ALA A 75 -4.50 -13.59 4.05
N THR A 76 -4.79 -14.57 3.20
CA THR A 76 -4.62 -15.98 3.53
C THR A 76 -3.81 -16.67 2.46
N TYR A 77 -2.75 -17.37 2.85
CA TYR A 77 -2.07 -18.31 1.97
C TYR A 77 -2.94 -19.56 1.73
N PRO A 78 -2.76 -20.23 0.58
CA PRO A 78 -3.40 -21.52 0.37
C PRO A 78 -3.11 -22.49 1.51
N ARG A 79 -4.11 -23.27 1.93
CA ARG A 79 -3.98 -24.24 3.04
C ARG A 79 -3.27 -25.52 2.59
N TYR A 80 -2.13 -25.37 1.93
CA TYR A 80 -1.27 -26.50 1.59
C TYR A 80 -0.31 -26.83 2.74
N PRO A 81 0.01 -28.14 2.98
CA PRO A 81 0.82 -28.55 4.13
C PRO A 81 2.23 -27.94 4.19
N MET A 82 2.75 -27.42 3.06
CA MET A 82 4.06 -26.78 3.03
C MET A 82 4.06 -25.38 3.64
N PHE A 83 2.90 -24.71 3.77
CA PHE A 83 2.83 -23.40 4.42
C PHE A 83 2.69 -23.54 5.94
N ARG A 84 3.61 -22.96 6.66
CA ARG A 84 3.54 -22.89 8.15
C ARG A 84 2.60 -21.81 8.65
N ARG A 85 2.35 -20.79 7.80
CA ARG A 85 1.50 -19.64 8.10
C ARG A 85 0.39 -19.57 7.07
N HIS A 86 -0.82 -19.30 7.53
CA HIS A 86 -1.95 -19.18 6.62
C HIS A 86 -2.48 -17.75 6.58
N ASP A 87 -2.71 -17.14 7.75
CA ASP A 87 -3.29 -15.80 7.85
C ASP A 87 -2.21 -14.76 8.19
N LEU A 88 -2.32 -13.60 7.56
CA LEU A 88 -1.41 -12.46 7.72
C LEU A 88 -2.13 -11.15 7.41
N ALA A 89 -1.53 -10.03 7.79
CA ALA A 89 -1.95 -8.71 7.34
C ALA A 89 -1.19 -8.33 6.06
N MET A 90 -1.90 -7.76 5.09
CA MET A 90 -1.33 -7.25 3.83
C MET A 90 -1.58 -5.75 3.75
N ILE A 91 -0.52 -4.95 3.76
CA ILE A 91 -0.59 -3.53 3.40
C ILE A 91 -0.59 -3.43 1.88
N GLY A 92 -1.64 -2.84 1.33
CA GLY A 92 -1.78 -2.59 -0.10
C GLY A 92 -1.04 -1.32 -0.51
N ASN A 93 -1.43 -0.20 0.07
CA ASN A 93 -0.84 1.11 -0.21
C ASN A 93 -0.59 1.89 1.08
N ALA A 94 0.42 2.74 1.07
CA ALA A 94 0.67 3.73 2.10
C ALA A 94 1.08 5.04 1.45
N VAL A 95 0.34 6.10 1.71
CA VAL A 95 0.53 7.40 1.10
C VAL A 95 0.56 8.48 2.17
N VAL A 96 1.55 9.36 2.08
CA VAL A 96 1.59 10.62 2.83
C VAL A 96 1.72 11.74 1.82
N GLU A 97 0.86 12.74 1.93
CA GLU A 97 0.88 13.94 1.09
C GLU A 97 2.30 14.50 0.96
N LYS A 98 2.74 14.85 -0.24
CA LYS A 98 4.13 15.22 -0.54
C LYS A 98 4.65 16.33 0.38
N SER A 99 3.83 17.33 0.66
CA SER A 99 4.17 18.46 1.54
C SER A 99 4.32 18.09 3.02
N GLN A 100 3.79 16.93 3.43
CA GLN A 100 3.77 16.47 4.82
C GLN A 100 4.76 15.34 5.10
N ARG A 101 5.57 14.96 4.10
CA ARG A 101 6.59 13.91 4.25
C ARG A 101 7.74 14.38 5.12
N GLY A 102 8.35 13.44 5.84
CA GLY A 102 9.47 13.72 6.76
C GLY A 102 9.04 13.98 8.20
N GLY A 103 7.76 14.25 8.47
CA GLY A 103 7.20 14.51 9.80
C GLY A 103 6.82 13.26 10.61
N GLY A 104 7.22 12.05 10.21
CA GLY A 104 6.92 10.82 10.96
C GLY A 104 5.52 10.24 10.76
N ILE A 105 4.68 10.83 9.89
CA ILE A 105 3.31 10.40 9.63
C ILE A 105 3.25 8.95 9.16
N GLY A 106 4.12 8.57 8.22
CA GLY A 106 4.20 7.18 7.73
C GLY A 106 4.50 6.18 8.85
N THR A 107 5.36 6.54 9.81
CA THR A 107 5.65 5.70 10.98
C THR A 107 4.44 5.58 11.90
N GLN A 108 3.67 6.64 12.09
CA GLN A 108 2.45 6.60 12.91
C GLN A 108 1.36 5.75 12.26
N LEU A 109 1.16 5.87 10.94
CA LEU A 109 0.25 5.00 10.18
C LEU A 109 0.69 3.53 10.28
N PHE A 110 1.98 3.26 10.17
CA PHE A 110 2.51 1.91 10.31
C PHE A 110 2.34 1.35 11.73
N ASN A 111 2.54 2.15 12.77
CA ASN A 111 2.27 1.73 14.15
C ASN A 111 0.79 1.38 14.35
N ALA A 112 -0.12 2.12 13.74
CA ALA A 112 -1.54 1.78 13.75
C ALA A 112 -1.83 0.47 12.99
N ALA A 113 -1.12 0.21 11.87
CA ALA A 113 -1.21 -1.07 11.16
C ALA A 113 -0.71 -2.25 12.00
N ILE A 114 0.33 -2.06 12.83
CA ILE A 114 0.78 -3.08 13.79
C ILE A 114 -0.31 -3.35 14.83
N ALA A 115 -0.93 -2.32 15.39
CA ALA A 115 -2.02 -2.47 16.35
C ALA A 115 -3.19 -3.24 15.72
N TRP A 116 -3.64 -2.81 14.54
CA TRP A 116 -4.70 -3.46 13.76
C TRP A 116 -4.43 -4.97 13.54
N THR A 117 -3.19 -5.31 13.20
CA THR A 117 -2.75 -6.69 12.95
C THR A 117 -2.84 -7.53 14.23
N ARG A 118 -2.35 -7.00 15.36
CA ARG A 118 -2.36 -7.68 16.65
C ARG A 118 -3.77 -7.88 17.21
N GLU A 119 -4.64 -6.89 17.08
CA GLU A 119 -6.04 -6.97 17.49
C GLU A 119 -6.80 -8.10 16.80
N ARG A 120 -6.35 -8.49 15.59
CA ARG A 120 -6.93 -9.61 14.82
C ARG A 120 -6.21 -10.94 15.03
N GLY A 121 -5.29 -11.01 16.01
CA GLY A 121 -4.53 -12.23 16.33
C GLY A 121 -3.55 -12.62 15.21
N LEU A 122 -3.18 -11.66 14.34
CA LEU A 122 -2.18 -11.86 13.29
C LEU A 122 -0.80 -11.41 13.80
N ASP A 123 0.24 -12.09 13.37
CA ASP A 123 1.63 -11.84 13.82
C ASP A 123 2.59 -11.53 12.66
N HIS A 124 2.07 -11.46 11.43
CA HIS A 124 2.84 -11.16 10.23
C HIS A 124 2.18 -10.06 9.42
N ILE A 125 3.00 -9.12 8.96
CA ILE A 125 2.61 -8.07 8.02
C ILE A 125 3.45 -8.21 6.76
N GLN A 126 2.81 -8.16 5.60
CA GLN A 126 3.47 -8.12 4.30
C GLN A 126 3.05 -6.90 3.51
N THR A 127 3.89 -6.49 2.57
CA THR A 127 3.61 -5.47 1.57
C THR A 127 4.38 -5.77 0.30
N THR A 128 3.91 -5.26 -0.82
CA THR A 128 4.65 -5.31 -2.09
C THR A 128 5.15 -3.91 -2.42
N VAL A 129 6.43 -3.80 -2.74
CA VAL A 129 7.07 -2.54 -3.14
C VAL A 129 7.67 -2.72 -4.52
N TRP A 130 7.36 -1.79 -5.44
CA TRP A 130 8.02 -1.77 -6.75
C TRP A 130 9.52 -1.54 -6.58
N SER A 131 10.35 -2.30 -7.30
CA SER A 131 11.82 -2.25 -7.18
C SER A 131 12.40 -0.84 -7.42
N ALA A 132 11.78 -0.07 -8.31
CA ALA A 132 12.14 1.32 -8.58
C ALA A 132 11.80 2.28 -7.44
N ASN A 133 10.90 1.90 -6.51
CA ASN A 133 10.52 2.74 -5.37
C ASN A 133 11.47 2.50 -4.17
N THR A 134 12.73 2.89 -4.34
CA THR A 134 13.80 2.69 -3.34
C THR A 134 13.48 3.36 -2.01
N ARG A 135 12.89 4.56 -2.05
CA ARG A 135 12.50 5.31 -0.83
C ARG A 135 11.50 4.55 0.03
N THR A 136 10.48 3.96 -0.58
CA THR A 136 9.48 3.16 0.15
C THR A 136 10.10 1.86 0.66
N LYS A 137 10.96 1.21 -0.13
CA LYS A 137 11.70 0.03 0.31
C LYS A 137 12.56 0.33 1.54
N GLU A 138 13.32 1.42 1.52
CA GLU A 138 14.13 1.86 2.67
C GLU A 138 13.27 2.17 3.91
N PHE A 139 12.10 2.80 3.73
CA PHE A 139 11.16 3.04 4.82
C PHE A 139 10.77 1.72 5.49
N TYR A 140 10.30 0.74 4.73
CA TYR A 140 9.89 -0.56 5.30
C TYR A 140 11.07 -1.32 5.91
N CYS A 141 12.25 -1.28 5.31
CA CYS A 141 13.45 -1.90 5.91
C CYS A 141 13.78 -1.27 7.27
N ARG A 142 13.67 0.05 7.44
CA ARG A 142 13.84 0.71 8.75
C ARG A 142 12.77 0.30 9.77
N GLN A 143 11.58 -0.11 9.32
CA GLN A 143 10.52 -0.67 10.17
C GLN A 143 10.74 -2.17 10.48
N GLY A 144 11.81 -2.78 10.00
CA GLY A 144 12.15 -4.18 10.26
C GLY A 144 11.66 -5.18 9.20
N PHE A 145 11.12 -4.74 8.08
CA PHE A 145 10.77 -5.63 6.99
C PHE A 145 12.02 -6.22 6.33
N LYS A 146 11.89 -7.47 5.90
CA LYS A 146 12.91 -8.20 5.15
C LYS A 146 12.32 -8.64 3.81
N PRO A 147 13.11 -8.67 2.72
CA PRO A 147 12.67 -9.23 1.45
C PRO A 147 12.18 -10.66 1.63
N LEU A 148 11.04 -10.98 1.02
CA LEU A 148 10.42 -12.30 1.10
C LEU A 148 10.39 -13.01 -0.26
N THR A 149 10.09 -12.27 -1.32
CA THR A 149 9.99 -12.78 -2.69
C THR A 149 10.52 -11.73 -3.66
N GLU A 150 10.92 -12.18 -4.83
CA GLU A 150 11.23 -11.31 -5.97
C GLU A 150 10.33 -11.68 -7.14
N ARG A 151 9.81 -10.69 -7.86
CA ARG A 151 9.09 -10.88 -9.12
C ARG A 151 9.98 -10.40 -10.25
N LEU A 152 10.21 -11.27 -11.22
CA LEU A 152 11.00 -10.99 -12.40
C LEU A 152 10.10 -10.91 -13.63
N GLU A 153 10.44 -10.03 -14.57
CA GLU A 153 9.75 -9.87 -15.85
C GLU A 153 10.75 -10.03 -16.99
N LEU A 154 10.31 -10.64 -18.08
CA LEU A 154 11.04 -10.71 -19.34
C LEU A 154 10.18 -10.09 -20.44
N ASP A 155 10.61 -8.98 -21.01
CA ASP A 155 9.99 -8.40 -22.20
C ASP A 155 10.50 -9.12 -23.46
N LEU A 156 9.63 -9.91 -24.08
CA LEU A 156 9.99 -10.66 -25.28
C LEU A 156 10.21 -9.78 -26.52
N ARG A 157 9.77 -8.53 -26.49
CA ARG A 157 10.02 -7.55 -27.59
C ARG A 157 11.47 -7.09 -27.60
N GLU A 158 12.12 -7.07 -26.42
CA GLU A 158 13.53 -6.68 -26.26
C GLU A 158 14.48 -7.87 -26.45
N ARG A 159 13.97 -9.08 -26.39
CA ARG A 159 14.77 -10.30 -26.59
C ARG A 159 15.09 -10.45 -28.07
N LYS A 160 16.36 -10.19 -28.46
CA LYS A 160 16.84 -10.57 -29.79
C LYS A 160 16.67 -12.10 -29.94
N ALA A 161 16.05 -12.55 -31.05
CA ALA A 161 16.01 -13.94 -31.37
C ALA A 161 17.47 -14.42 -31.47
N GLU A 162 17.87 -15.38 -30.64
CA GLU A 162 19.13 -16.08 -30.87
C GLU A 162 19.01 -16.80 -32.23
N PRO A 163 19.97 -16.63 -33.12
CA PRO A 163 19.96 -17.41 -34.37
C PRO A 163 20.02 -18.88 -34.02
N VAL A 164 19.08 -19.66 -34.57
CA VAL A 164 19.03 -21.14 -34.51
C VAL A 164 20.22 -21.71 -35.26
#